data_666a4d5b0c1dd7324159911384b68738
#
_entry.id   666a4d5b0c1dd7324159911384b68738
#
_cell.length_a   1.000
_cell.length_b   1.000
_cell.length_c   1.000
_cell.angle_alpha   90.00
_cell.angle_beta   90.00
_cell.angle_gamma   90.00
#
_symmetry.space_group_name_H-M   'P 1'
#
loop_
_entity.id
_entity.type
_entity.pdbx_description
1 polymer ?
#
loop_
_entity_poly.entity_id
_entity_poly.type
_entity_poly.pdbx_seq_one_letter_code
_entity_poly.pdbx_strand_id
1 'polypeptide(L)'
;MPDATAPDAPAVDLPAEQVSGPRSAYEARRDDRRAEQKLLEAQDDRLATMRGGVFLGSLILLGFVIWGEGVSVGWLAVPGVVFVGLVVVHAGVARRLERAKRAVAYYDRALDRLADRWQGTGVSGERYRDPDHPYSGDLDIFGRGSLFQLVCGSRTRIGEDTLADWLSQGAGPDVIRERQQAVDELRDEIDFREEQSLLDAEVQDEIDQNRLRIWAAAAPQPVPQWQRTAATILGGLAILTGIGWIAGF
;
A
#
# COMPACT_ATOMS: atom_id res chain seq x y z
N MET A 1 8.63 50.28 -47.31
CA MET A 1 8.04 49.73 -46.11
C MET A 1 9.19 49.28 -45.24
N PRO A 2 9.48 49.89 -44.09
CA PRO A 2 10.55 49.51 -43.22
C PRO A 2 10.11 48.37 -42.29
N ASP A 3 10.98 47.45 -42.20
CA ASP A 3 10.99 46.27 -41.34
C ASP A 3 10.95 46.68 -39.86
N ALA A 4 9.93 46.26 -39.15
CA ALA A 4 9.78 46.50 -37.71
C ALA A 4 10.42 45.32 -36.95
N THR A 5 11.72 45.46 -36.70
CA THR A 5 12.41 44.60 -35.75
C THR A 5 11.86 44.81 -34.35
N ALA A 6 11.20 43.79 -33.80
CA ALA A 6 10.73 43.79 -32.42
C ALA A 6 11.94 43.87 -31.48
N PRO A 7 11.86 44.65 -30.38
CA PRO A 7 12.95 44.73 -29.42
C PRO A 7 13.09 43.40 -28.67
N ASP A 8 14.32 42.90 -28.67
CA ASP A 8 14.78 41.76 -27.86
C ASP A 8 14.46 42.04 -26.39
N ALA A 9 13.56 41.26 -25.79
CA ALA A 9 13.26 41.34 -24.36
C ALA A 9 14.51 40.86 -23.61
N PRO A 10 15.01 41.60 -22.59
CA PRO A 10 16.13 41.16 -21.81
C PRO A 10 15.83 39.83 -21.14
N ALA A 11 16.70 38.84 -21.36
CA ALA A 11 16.71 37.60 -20.62
C ALA A 11 16.86 37.97 -19.14
N VAL A 12 15.79 37.73 -18.36
CA VAL A 12 15.82 37.86 -16.91
C VAL A 12 16.69 36.71 -16.40
N ASP A 13 17.93 37.06 -16.10
CA ASP A 13 18.87 36.18 -15.43
C ASP A 13 18.37 36.00 -13.98
N LEU A 14 17.50 35.02 -13.82
CA LEU A 14 17.03 34.62 -12.48
C LEU A 14 18.24 33.99 -11.78
N PRO A 15 18.64 34.48 -10.58
CA PRO A 15 19.71 33.89 -9.84
C PRO A 15 19.39 32.41 -9.65
N ALA A 16 20.36 31.56 -9.96
CA ALA A 16 20.31 30.13 -9.67
C ALA A 16 20.41 29.91 -8.15
N GLU A 17 19.49 30.52 -7.41
CA GLU A 17 19.23 30.20 -6.04
C GLU A 17 18.59 28.82 -6.05
N GLN A 18 19.27 27.87 -5.39
CA GLN A 18 18.99 26.47 -5.27
C GLN A 18 17.54 26.20 -4.78
N VAL A 19 16.57 26.48 -5.60
CA VAL A 19 15.27 25.86 -5.47
C VAL A 19 15.52 24.41 -5.87
N SER A 20 15.73 23.57 -4.87
CA SER A 20 15.71 22.14 -5.08
C SER A 20 14.37 21.83 -5.73
N GLY A 21 14.39 21.68 -7.05
CA GLY A 21 13.18 21.50 -7.83
C GLY A 21 12.45 20.23 -7.37
N PRO A 22 11.18 20.04 -7.71
CA PRO A 22 10.41 18.87 -7.29
C PRO A 22 11.15 17.55 -7.51
N ARG A 23 11.98 17.49 -8.55
CA ARG A 23 12.81 16.32 -8.86
C ARG A 23 13.80 16.01 -7.75
N SER A 24 14.60 16.97 -7.29
CA SER A 24 15.62 16.74 -6.27
C SER A 24 14.99 16.37 -4.91
N ALA A 25 13.84 16.97 -4.57
CA ALA A 25 13.08 16.61 -3.38
C ALA A 25 12.59 15.16 -3.43
N TYR A 26 12.06 14.72 -4.56
CA TYR A 26 11.60 13.34 -4.73
C TYR A 26 12.76 12.34 -4.80
N GLU A 27 13.89 12.69 -5.42
CA GLU A 27 15.10 11.85 -5.45
C GLU A 27 15.65 11.63 -4.05
N ALA A 28 15.80 12.69 -3.25
CA ALA A 28 16.29 12.59 -1.88
C ALA A 28 15.39 11.67 -1.03
N ARG A 29 14.08 11.88 -1.05
CA ARG A 29 13.14 11.05 -0.29
C ARG A 29 13.09 9.60 -0.77
N ARG A 30 13.13 9.38 -2.09
CA ARG A 30 13.23 8.01 -2.65
C ARG A 30 14.47 7.30 -2.12
N ASP A 31 15.61 7.97 -2.09
CA ASP A 31 16.87 7.38 -1.67
C ASP A 31 16.86 7.06 -0.16
N ASP A 32 16.25 7.92 0.65
CA ASP A 32 16.00 7.64 2.08
C ASP A 32 15.11 6.40 2.27
N ARG A 33 14.00 6.30 1.51
CA ARG A 33 13.10 5.14 1.57
C ARG A 33 13.76 3.86 1.04
N ARG A 34 14.64 3.96 0.06
CA ARG A 34 15.45 2.82 -0.42
C ARG A 34 16.47 2.36 0.61
N ALA A 35 17.07 3.27 1.36
CA ALA A 35 17.96 2.91 2.47
C ALA A 35 17.18 2.17 3.58
N GLU A 36 16.01 2.67 3.96
CA GLU A 36 15.10 2.01 4.90
C GLU A 36 14.69 0.61 4.41
N GLN A 37 14.29 0.48 3.15
CA GLN A 37 13.93 -0.79 2.52
C GLN A 37 15.06 -1.81 2.64
N LYS A 38 16.30 -1.45 2.29
CA LYS A 38 17.46 -2.35 2.37
C LYS A 38 17.74 -2.84 3.79
N LEU A 39 17.57 -1.96 4.78
CA LEU A 39 17.72 -2.33 6.20
C LEU A 39 16.65 -3.35 6.62
N LEU A 40 15.40 -3.13 6.21
CA LEU A 40 14.29 -4.03 6.51
C LEU A 40 14.42 -5.36 5.77
N GLU A 41 14.90 -5.38 4.53
CA GLU A 41 15.21 -6.61 3.78
C GLU A 41 16.27 -7.44 4.50
N ALA A 42 17.35 -6.82 4.97
CA ALA A 42 18.38 -7.52 5.74
C ALA A 42 17.86 -8.07 7.09
N GLN A 43 16.89 -7.37 7.72
CA GLN A 43 16.23 -7.86 8.94
C GLN A 43 15.30 -9.03 8.65
N ASP A 44 14.54 -8.96 7.56
CA ASP A 44 13.62 -10.01 7.11
C ASP A 44 14.37 -11.32 6.83
N ASP A 45 15.47 -11.23 6.07
CA ASP A 45 16.35 -12.37 5.76
C ASP A 45 16.95 -13.01 7.02
N ARG A 46 17.39 -12.20 7.99
CA ARG A 46 17.91 -12.70 9.27
C ARG A 46 16.83 -13.43 10.06
N LEU A 47 15.63 -12.86 10.16
CA LEU A 47 14.52 -13.49 10.87
C LEU A 47 14.06 -14.78 10.19
N ALA A 48 14.05 -14.80 8.85
CA ALA A 48 13.75 -16.01 8.08
C ALA A 48 14.78 -17.12 8.38
N THR A 49 16.06 -16.78 8.39
CA THR A 49 17.16 -17.72 8.71
C THR A 49 17.06 -18.23 10.16
N MET A 50 16.82 -17.33 11.12
CA MET A 50 16.65 -17.71 12.54
C MET A 50 15.45 -18.65 12.74
N ARG A 51 14.31 -18.35 12.07
CA ARG A 51 13.12 -19.20 12.12
C ARG A 51 13.40 -20.60 11.54
N GLY A 52 14.12 -20.65 10.40
CA GLY A 52 14.57 -21.93 9.81
C GLY A 52 15.47 -22.71 10.74
N GLY A 53 16.41 -22.04 11.42
CA GLY A 53 17.30 -22.66 12.40
C GLY A 53 16.56 -23.22 13.64
N VAL A 54 15.62 -22.44 14.18
CA VAL A 54 14.77 -22.89 15.30
C VAL A 54 13.91 -24.08 14.89
N PHE A 55 13.32 -24.05 13.70
CA PHE A 55 12.53 -25.17 13.18
C PHE A 55 13.37 -26.45 13.04
N LEU A 56 14.55 -26.35 12.43
CA LEU A 56 15.45 -27.48 12.28
C LEU A 56 15.93 -28.03 13.62
N GLY A 57 16.30 -27.15 14.56
CA GLY A 57 16.64 -27.53 15.93
C GLY A 57 15.49 -28.23 16.66
N SER A 58 14.25 -27.80 16.43
CA SER A 58 13.05 -28.44 16.95
C SER A 58 12.87 -29.87 16.43
N LEU A 59 13.15 -30.09 15.12
CA LEU A 59 13.09 -31.42 14.51
C LEU A 59 14.15 -32.36 15.10
N ILE A 60 15.36 -31.85 15.32
CA ILE A 60 16.45 -32.64 15.96
C ILE A 60 16.06 -33.01 17.40
N LEU A 61 15.54 -32.03 18.17
CA LEU A 61 15.07 -32.28 19.52
C LEU A 61 13.93 -33.31 19.57
N LEU A 62 12.97 -33.20 18.60
CA LEU A 62 11.90 -34.18 18.45
C LEU A 62 12.45 -35.59 18.19
N GLY A 63 13.49 -35.72 17.34
CA GLY A 63 14.21 -36.99 17.13
C GLY A 63 14.76 -37.56 18.42
N PHE A 64 15.38 -36.73 19.27
CA PHE A 64 15.88 -37.18 20.59
C PHE A 64 14.76 -37.59 21.54
N VAL A 65 13.60 -36.90 21.50
CA VAL A 65 12.42 -37.27 22.30
C VAL A 65 11.85 -38.63 21.86
N ILE A 66 11.87 -38.95 20.57
CA ILE A 66 11.28 -40.19 20.03
C ILE A 66 12.23 -41.40 20.22
N TRP A 67 13.54 -41.22 20.01
CA TRP A 67 14.52 -42.31 20.02
C TRP A 67 15.45 -42.32 21.25
N GLY A 68 15.42 -41.23 22.06
CA GLY A 68 16.29 -41.10 23.25
C GLY A 68 15.54 -41.42 24.54
N GLU A 69 16.18 -42.16 25.47
CA GLU A 69 15.66 -42.31 26.82
C GLU A 69 16.05 -41.10 27.66
N GLY A 70 15.05 -40.37 28.22
CA GLY A 70 15.27 -39.34 29.24
C GLY A 70 14.98 -37.89 28.85
N VAL A 71 14.60 -37.57 27.59
CA VAL A 71 14.17 -36.20 27.21
C VAL A 71 12.66 -36.11 27.27
N SER A 72 12.15 -35.26 28.18
CA SER A 72 10.70 -35.03 28.30
C SER A 72 10.16 -34.24 27.08
N VAL A 73 8.99 -34.63 26.60
CA VAL A 73 8.22 -33.89 25.54
C VAL A 73 8.05 -32.43 25.90
N GLY A 74 7.98 -32.06 27.18
CA GLY A 74 7.88 -30.66 27.63
C GLY A 74 8.98 -29.74 27.11
N TRP A 75 10.17 -30.27 26.79
CA TRP A 75 11.27 -29.47 26.22
C TRP A 75 10.98 -28.93 24.83
N LEU A 76 10.01 -29.50 24.08
CA LEU A 76 9.56 -28.97 22.80
C LEU A 76 8.78 -27.65 22.94
N ALA A 77 8.27 -27.34 24.12
CA ALA A 77 7.56 -26.07 24.36
C ALA A 77 8.50 -24.87 24.21
N VAL A 78 9.78 -24.99 24.58
CA VAL A 78 10.75 -23.88 24.52
C VAL A 78 10.98 -23.41 23.08
N PRO A 79 11.42 -24.26 22.14
CA PRO A 79 11.58 -23.84 20.74
C PRO A 79 10.22 -23.48 20.10
N GLY A 80 9.10 -24.06 20.54
CA GLY A 80 7.78 -23.69 20.09
C GLY A 80 7.44 -22.23 20.42
N VAL A 81 7.64 -21.81 21.66
CA VAL A 81 7.44 -20.42 22.10
C VAL A 81 8.36 -19.46 21.35
N VAL A 82 9.65 -19.83 21.23
CA VAL A 82 10.63 -19.02 20.45
C VAL A 82 10.21 -18.88 18.99
N PHE A 83 9.76 -19.98 18.37
CA PHE A 83 9.29 -19.96 16.98
C PHE A 83 8.09 -19.04 16.80
N VAL A 84 7.08 -19.11 17.68
CA VAL A 84 5.91 -18.23 17.65
C VAL A 84 6.33 -16.77 17.83
N GLY A 85 7.22 -16.48 18.78
CA GLY A 85 7.78 -15.12 18.95
C GLY A 85 8.46 -14.61 17.69
N LEU A 86 9.28 -15.42 17.04
CA LEU A 86 9.94 -15.08 15.78
C LEU A 86 8.93 -14.84 14.65
N VAL A 87 7.86 -15.63 14.56
CA VAL A 87 6.78 -15.42 13.55
C VAL A 87 6.11 -14.08 13.75
N VAL A 88 5.77 -13.69 15.00
CA VAL A 88 5.13 -12.41 15.29
C VAL A 88 6.06 -11.23 14.94
N VAL A 89 7.33 -11.30 15.34
CA VAL A 89 8.31 -10.25 15.01
C VAL A 89 8.51 -10.16 13.50
N HIS A 90 8.70 -11.30 12.82
CA HIS A 90 8.86 -11.35 11.37
C HIS A 90 7.64 -10.75 10.63
N ALA A 91 6.42 -11.04 11.06
CA ALA A 91 5.22 -10.44 10.48
C ALA A 91 5.19 -8.90 10.65
N GLY A 92 5.75 -8.38 11.74
CA GLY A 92 5.91 -6.94 11.95
C GLY A 92 6.92 -6.30 10.98
N VAL A 93 8.07 -6.96 10.80
CA VAL A 93 9.11 -6.50 9.86
C VAL A 93 8.63 -6.58 8.42
N ALA A 94 7.98 -7.68 8.03
CA ALA A 94 7.42 -7.85 6.69
C ALA A 94 6.42 -6.74 6.32
N ARG A 95 5.53 -6.35 7.26
CA ARG A 95 4.60 -5.22 7.04
C ARG A 95 5.33 -3.89 6.84
N ARG A 96 6.38 -3.62 7.63
CA ARG A 96 7.19 -2.40 7.46
C ARG A 96 7.94 -2.40 6.13
N LEU A 97 8.46 -3.55 5.72
CA LEU A 97 9.15 -3.72 4.45
C LEU A 97 8.21 -3.44 3.27
N GLU A 98 7.00 -3.99 3.29
CA GLU A 98 6.00 -3.72 2.25
C GLU A 98 5.61 -2.25 2.20
N ARG A 99 5.48 -1.59 3.35
CA ARG A 99 5.24 -0.14 3.41
C ARG A 99 6.41 0.65 2.79
N ALA A 100 7.66 0.32 3.11
CA ALA A 100 8.84 0.96 2.53
C ALA A 100 8.93 0.76 1.01
N LYS A 101 8.66 -0.45 0.50
CA LYS A 101 8.57 -0.73 -0.94
C LYS A 101 7.51 0.11 -1.64
N ARG A 102 6.34 0.27 -1.03
CA ARG A 102 5.25 1.12 -1.55
C ARG A 102 5.66 2.60 -1.59
N ALA A 103 6.39 3.09 -0.57
CA ALA A 103 6.92 4.45 -0.54
C ALA A 103 7.94 4.68 -1.66
N VAL A 104 8.88 3.76 -1.87
CA VAL A 104 9.82 3.83 -3.01
C VAL A 104 9.06 3.88 -4.33
N ALA A 105 8.07 3.00 -4.53
CA ALA A 105 7.26 2.97 -5.74
C ALA A 105 6.41 4.24 -5.94
N TYR A 106 6.03 4.94 -4.86
CA TYR A 106 5.37 6.24 -4.93
C TYR A 106 6.29 7.29 -5.55
N TYR A 107 7.52 7.41 -5.06
CA TYR A 107 8.50 8.37 -5.59
C TYR A 107 9.01 7.99 -6.99
N ASP A 108 9.21 6.72 -7.29
CA ASP A 108 9.59 6.28 -8.64
C ASP A 108 8.53 6.69 -9.67
N ARG A 109 7.23 6.53 -9.37
CA ARG A 109 6.15 7.00 -10.25
C ARG A 109 6.12 8.52 -10.38
N ALA A 110 6.39 9.27 -9.30
CA ALA A 110 6.46 10.72 -9.36
C ALA A 110 7.61 11.19 -10.25
N LEU A 111 8.78 10.55 -10.15
CA LEU A 111 9.95 10.82 -10.97
C LEU A 111 9.72 10.41 -12.44
N ASP A 112 9.01 9.33 -12.70
CA ASP A 112 8.64 8.93 -14.07
C ASP A 112 7.69 9.93 -14.72
N ARG A 113 6.74 10.52 -13.95
CA ARG A 113 5.92 11.64 -14.44
C ARG A 113 6.78 12.86 -14.82
N LEU A 114 7.72 13.24 -13.97
CA LEU A 114 8.63 14.36 -14.25
C LEU A 114 9.59 14.10 -15.43
N ALA A 115 9.81 12.84 -15.75
CA ALA A 115 10.67 12.41 -16.88
C ALA A 115 9.87 12.03 -18.13
N ASP A 116 8.56 12.28 -18.14
CA ASP A 116 7.62 11.95 -19.22
C ASP A 116 7.59 10.46 -19.59
N ARG A 117 7.84 9.58 -18.63
CA ARG A 117 7.80 8.12 -18.78
C ARG A 117 6.58 7.48 -18.12
N TRP A 118 5.51 8.21 -17.96
CA TRP A 118 4.28 7.79 -17.26
C TRP A 118 3.30 7.02 -18.14
N GLN A 119 3.39 7.17 -19.46
CA GLN A 119 2.44 6.59 -20.41
C GLN A 119 2.40 5.04 -20.30
N GLY A 120 1.19 4.51 -20.17
CA GLY A 120 0.97 3.07 -20.01
C GLY A 120 1.23 2.53 -18.61
N THR A 121 1.53 3.40 -17.63
CA THR A 121 1.66 3.03 -16.22
C THR A 121 0.45 3.49 -15.41
N GLY A 122 0.09 2.76 -14.35
CA GLY A 122 -1.06 3.13 -13.52
C GLY A 122 -2.42 2.85 -14.16
N VAL A 123 -3.45 3.51 -13.64
CA VAL A 123 -4.84 3.32 -14.09
C VAL A 123 -5.13 4.19 -15.29
N SER A 124 -5.51 3.61 -16.42
CA SER A 124 -5.80 4.34 -17.65
C SER A 124 -7.16 5.03 -17.67
N GLY A 125 -8.08 4.66 -16.77
CA GLY A 125 -9.45 5.19 -16.80
C GLY A 125 -10.30 4.69 -17.97
N GLU A 126 -9.89 3.65 -18.69
CA GLU A 126 -10.61 3.12 -19.86
C GLU A 126 -12.09 2.82 -19.58
N ARG A 127 -12.41 2.40 -18.35
CA ARG A 127 -13.79 2.13 -17.92
C ARG A 127 -14.72 3.34 -17.89
N TYR A 128 -14.15 4.55 -17.91
CA TYR A 128 -14.91 5.81 -17.92
C TYR A 128 -15.08 6.40 -19.33
N ARG A 129 -14.59 5.71 -20.35
CA ARG A 129 -14.70 6.13 -21.72
C ARG A 129 -16.16 6.10 -22.15
N ASP A 130 -16.65 7.25 -22.58
CA ASP A 130 -18.00 7.42 -23.12
C ASP A 130 -17.87 7.98 -24.55
N PRO A 131 -18.24 7.21 -25.58
CA PRO A 131 -18.16 7.65 -26.98
C PRO A 131 -19.09 8.85 -27.29
N ASP A 132 -20.17 9.00 -26.53
CA ASP A 132 -21.17 10.05 -26.74
C ASP A 132 -20.86 11.32 -25.96
N HIS A 133 -19.79 11.33 -25.15
CA HIS A 133 -19.39 12.49 -24.38
C HIS A 133 -18.84 13.61 -25.28
N PRO A 134 -19.30 14.88 -25.11
CA PRO A 134 -19.05 15.96 -26.07
C PRO A 134 -17.57 16.31 -26.31
N TYR A 135 -16.65 16.00 -25.38
CA TYR A 135 -15.24 16.37 -25.50
C TYR A 135 -14.24 15.31 -25.00
N SER A 136 -14.66 14.27 -24.28
CA SER A 136 -13.71 13.36 -23.62
C SER A 136 -12.86 12.56 -24.59
N GLY A 137 -13.38 12.27 -25.79
CA GLY A 137 -12.65 11.59 -26.85
C GLY A 137 -11.64 12.51 -27.54
N ASP A 138 -12.06 13.75 -27.87
CA ASP A 138 -11.21 14.72 -28.58
C ASP A 138 -10.02 15.21 -27.72
N LEU A 139 -10.19 15.24 -26.39
CA LEU A 139 -9.17 15.69 -25.45
C LEU A 139 -8.38 14.56 -24.82
N ASP A 140 -8.55 13.33 -25.27
CA ASP A 140 -7.88 12.12 -24.73
C ASP A 140 -7.95 12.06 -23.21
N ILE A 141 -9.16 12.31 -22.64
CA ILE A 141 -9.33 12.36 -21.18
C ILE A 141 -9.16 10.99 -20.55
N PHE A 142 -9.62 9.90 -21.19
CA PHE A 142 -9.58 8.54 -20.68
C PHE A 142 -8.89 7.60 -21.66
N GLY A 143 -8.21 6.58 -21.13
CA GLY A 143 -7.50 5.59 -21.91
C GLY A 143 -5.99 5.64 -21.70
N ARG A 144 -5.27 4.88 -22.49
CA ARG A 144 -3.80 4.84 -22.44
C ARG A 144 -3.21 6.15 -22.96
N GLY A 145 -2.30 6.76 -22.19
CA GLY A 145 -1.68 8.04 -22.53
C GLY A 145 -2.59 9.26 -22.29
N SER A 146 -3.68 9.07 -21.58
CA SER A 146 -4.70 10.08 -21.33
C SER A 146 -4.36 11.05 -20.19
N LEU A 147 -5.12 12.16 -20.12
CA LEU A 147 -5.04 13.09 -18.99
C LEU A 147 -5.34 12.39 -17.66
N PHE A 148 -6.37 11.53 -17.62
CA PHE A 148 -6.70 10.74 -16.43
C PHE A 148 -5.50 9.92 -15.97
N GLN A 149 -4.84 9.19 -16.86
CA GLN A 149 -3.68 8.37 -16.52
C GLN A 149 -2.52 9.21 -15.97
N LEU A 150 -2.29 10.41 -16.50
CA LEU A 150 -1.26 11.33 -16.02
C LEU A 150 -1.54 11.81 -14.60
N VAL A 151 -2.78 12.25 -14.29
CA VAL A 151 -3.08 12.92 -13.02
C VAL A 151 -3.59 11.98 -11.94
N CYS A 152 -4.07 10.78 -12.29
CA CYS A 152 -4.62 9.84 -11.32
C CYS A 152 -3.54 9.35 -10.34
N GLY A 153 -3.60 9.86 -9.12
CA GLY A 153 -2.78 9.40 -7.99
C GLY A 153 -3.53 8.47 -7.05
N SER A 154 -4.87 8.42 -7.16
CA SER A 154 -5.69 7.59 -6.30
C SER A 154 -5.49 6.11 -6.57
N ARG A 155 -5.58 5.34 -5.50
CA ARG A 155 -5.58 3.89 -5.53
C ARG A 155 -6.90 3.28 -5.11
N THR A 156 -7.84 4.12 -4.72
CA THR A 156 -9.19 3.72 -4.33
C THR A 156 -10.15 3.95 -5.48
N ARG A 157 -11.13 3.06 -5.60
CA ARG A 157 -12.16 3.19 -6.63
C ARG A 157 -12.97 4.48 -6.51
N ILE A 158 -13.24 4.93 -5.28
CA ILE A 158 -13.95 6.19 -5.02
C ILE A 158 -13.14 7.37 -5.56
N GLY A 159 -11.85 7.42 -5.26
CA GLY A 159 -11.00 8.50 -5.73
C GLY A 159 -10.85 8.51 -7.24
N GLU A 160 -10.78 7.34 -7.89
CA GLU A 160 -10.78 7.23 -9.34
C GLU A 160 -12.11 7.70 -9.95
N ASP A 161 -13.26 7.27 -9.39
CA ASP A 161 -14.59 7.66 -9.82
C ASP A 161 -14.78 9.19 -9.65
N THR A 162 -14.35 9.76 -8.52
CA THR A 162 -14.40 11.20 -8.26
C THR A 162 -13.56 12.00 -9.26
N LEU A 163 -12.35 11.55 -9.56
CA LEU A 163 -11.48 12.20 -10.54
C LEU A 163 -12.10 12.13 -11.95
N ALA A 164 -12.68 10.98 -12.31
CA ALA A 164 -13.35 10.82 -13.59
C ALA A 164 -14.54 11.79 -13.73
N ASP A 165 -15.35 11.92 -12.69
CA ASP A 165 -16.45 12.89 -12.66
C ASP A 165 -15.95 14.33 -12.78
N TRP A 166 -14.85 14.68 -12.12
CA TRP A 166 -14.27 16.03 -12.22
C TRP A 166 -13.72 16.35 -13.60
N LEU A 167 -13.20 15.35 -14.32
CA LEU A 167 -12.70 15.54 -15.68
C LEU A 167 -13.81 15.52 -16.73
N SER A 168 -14.92 14.84 -16.45
CA SER A 168 -16.06 14.74 -17.37
C SER A 168 -17.08 15.86 -17.21
N GLN A 169 -17.09 16.55 -16.06
CA GLN A 169 -18.12 17.55 -15.76
C GLN A 169 -17.50 18.90 -15.46
N GLY A 170 -18.06 19.94 -16.04
CA GLY A 170 -17.72 21.32 -15.69
C GLY A 170 -18.17 21.65 -14.27
N ALA A 171 -17.43 22.52 -13.59
CA ALA A 171 -17.76 23.00 -12.26
C ALA A 171 -17.93 24.52 -12.26
N GLY A 172 -18.70 25.03 -11.29
CA GLY A 172 -18.85 26.47 -11.09
C GLY A 172 -17.52 27.12 -10.64
N PRO A 173 -17.32 28.42 -10.90
CA PRO A 173 -16.07 29.12 -10.59
C PRO A 173 -15.66 29.04 -9.13
N ASP A 174 -16.60 28.98 -8.20
CA ASP A 174 -16.32 28.92 -6.77
C ASP A 174 -15.73 27.55 -6.39
N VAL A 175 -16.32 26.47 -6.91
CA VAL A 175 -15.81 25.10 -6.74
C VAL A 175 -14.41 24.94 -7.35
N ILE A 176 -14.18 25.55 -8.51
CA ILE A 176 -12.86 25.52 -9.15
C ILE A 176 -11.83 26.21 -8.26
N ARG A 177 -12.13 27.40 -7.70
CA ARG A 177 -11.22 28.13 -6.81
C ARG A 177 -10.92 27.34 -5.53
N GLU A 178 -11.94 26.76 -4.93
CA GLU A 178 -11.76 25.89 -3.74
C GLU A 178 -10.83 24.71 -4.03
N ARG A 179 -11.00 24.03 -5.16
CA ARG A 179 -10.11 22.91 -5.57
C ARG A 179 -8.69 23.40 -5.82
N GLN A 180 -8.52 24.56 -6.48
CA GLN A 180 -7.20 25.14 -6.72
C GLN A 180 -6.49 25.51 -5.42
N GLN A 181 -7.22 26.10 -4.47
CA GLN A 181 -6.69 26.41 -3.15
C GLN A 181 -6.24 25.13 -2.41
N ALA A 182 -7.05 24.07 -2.42
CA ALA A 182 -6.68 22.79 -1.82
C ALA A 182 -5.42 22.17 -2.47
N VAL A 183 -5.27 22.30 -3.79
CA VAL A 183 -4.05 21.85 -4.49
C VAL A 183 -2.84 22.66 -4.06
N ASP A 184 -2.98 23.98 -3.91
CA ASP A 184 -1.89 24.85 -3.46
C ASP A 184 -1.47 24.54 -2.01
N GLU A 185 -2.43 24.33 -1.12
CA GLU A 185 -2.16 23.92 0.28
C GLU A 185 -1.44 22.56 0.36
N LEU A 186 -1.83 21.59 -0.47
CA LEU A 186 -1.25 20.24 -0.44
C LEU A 186 0.06 20.14 -1.24
N ARG A 187 0.41 21.14 -2.04
CA ARG A 187 1.59 21.10 -2.92
C ARG A 187 2.87 20.83 -2.15
N ASP A 188 3.08 21.52 -1.05
CA ASP A 188 4.30 21.49 -0.25
C ASP A 188 4.26 20.38 0.83
N GLU A 189 3.07 19.81 1.10
CA GLU A 189 2.84 18.76 2.08
C GLU A 189 3.24 17.37 1.56
N ILE A 190 4.53 17.19 1.22
CA ILE A 190 5.02 15.94 0.58
C ILE A 190 4.84 14.74 1.50
N ASP A 191 5.09 14.89 2.81
CA ASP A 191 4.96 13.80 3.79
C ASP A 191 3.50 13.36 3.94
N PHE A 192 2.58 14.31 3.98
CA PHE A 192 1.15 14.03 4.03
C PHE A 192 0.68 13.28 2.78
N ARG A 193 1.12 13.71 1.59
CA ARG A 193 0.78 13.05 0.30
C ARG A 193 1.35 11.64 0.20
N GLU A 194 2.59 11.41 0.68
CA GLU A 194 3.16 10.08 0.79
C GLU A 194 2.30 9.20 1.69
N GLU A 195 2.04 9.65 2.93
CA GLU A 195 1.26 8.90 3.93
C GLU A 195 -0.13 8.54 3.38
N GLN A 196 -0.84 9.51 2.77
CA GLN A 196 -2.14 9.28 2.16
C GLN A 196 -2.06 8.20 1.07
N SER A 197 -1.04 8.26 0.18
CA SER A 197 -0.86 7.27 -0.87
C SER A 197 -0.55 5.86 -0.33
N LEU A 198 0.13 5.76 0.81
CA LEU A 198 0.43 4.49 1.47
C LEU A 198 -0.83 3.89 2.11
N LEU A 199 -1.64 4.72 2.78
CA LEU A 199 -2.92 4.29 3.35
C LEU A 199 -3.91 3.84 2.27
N ASP A 200 -4.03 4.59 1.18
CA ASP A 200 -4.86 4.22 0.03
C ASP A 200 -4.48 2.85 -0.53
N ALA A 201 -3.18 2.54 -0.57
CA ALA A 201 -2.68 1.25 -1.05
C ALA A 201 -2.99 0.09 -0.09
N GLU A 202 -3.11 0.34 1.21
CA GLU A 202 -3.51 -0.68 2.19
C GLU A 202 -5.00 -1.03 2.06
N VAL A 203 -5.82 -0.05 1.68
CA VAL A 203 -7.27 -0.22 1.52
C VAL A 203 -7.64 -0.86 0.17
N GLN A 204 -6.80 -0.68 -0.86
CA GLN A 204 -7.11 -1.10 -2.23
C GLN A 204 -7.29 -2.62 -2.40
N ASP A 205 -6.52 -3.43 -1.68
CA ASP A 205 -6.47 -4.89 -1.90
C ASP A 205 -7.70 -5.65 -1.35
N GLU A 206 -8.55 -5.06 -0.51
CA GLU A 206 -9.53 -5.83 0.25
C GLU A 206 -10.98 -5.37 0.15
N ILE A 207 -11.30 -4.17 -0.38
CA ILE A 207 -12.65 -3.64 -0.24
C ILE A 207 -13.32 -3.36 -1.59
N ASP A 208 -14.00 -4.34 -2.12
CA ASP A 208 -15.04 -4.13 -3.14
C ASP A 208 -16.25 -3.45 -2.46
N GLN A 209 -16.43 -2.14 -2.70
CA GLN A 209 -17.51 -1.35 -2.10
C GLN A 209 -18.90 -1.91 -2.41
N ASN A 210 -19.09 -2.51 -3.57
CA ASN A 210 -20.36 -3.16 -3.92
C ASN A 210 -20.61 -4.36 -3.03
N ARG A 211 -19.56 -5.16 -2.78
CA ARG A 211 -19.65 -6.29 -1.83
C ARG A 211 -19.92 -5.82 -0.42
N LEU A 212 -19.27 -4.74 0.03
CA LEU A 212 -19.54 -4.12 1.34
C LEU A 212 -20.96 -3.59 1.45
N ARG A 213 -21.46 -2.88 0.44
CA ARG A 213 -22.86 -2.40 0.43
C ARG A 213 -23.86 -3.55 0.44
N ILE A 214 -23.63 -4.59 -0.37
CA ILE A 214 -24.46 -5.79 -0.39
C ILE A 214 -24.40 -6.49 0.96
N TRP A 215 -23.22 -6.63 1.54
CA TRP A 215 -23.03 -7.22 2.87
C TRP A 215 -23.70 -6.39 3.97
N ALA A 216 -23.54 -5.07 3.97
CA ALA A 216 -24.18 -4.17 4.94
C ALA A 216 -25.71 -4.13 4.82
N ALA A 217 -26.24 -4.30 3.61
CA ALA A 217 -27.68 -4.39 3.35
C ALA A 217 -28.26 -5.80 3.58
N ALA A 218 -27.39 -6.82 3.68
CA ALA A 218 -27.82 -8.18 3.90
C ALA A 218 -28.40 -8.37 5.31
N ALA A 219 -29.53 -9.04 5.41
CA ALA A 219 -30.10 -9.39 6.71
C ALA A 219 -29.10 -10.25 7.52
N PRO A 220 -28.99 -10.04 8.85
CA PRO A 220 -28.13 -10.84 9.70
C PRO A 220 -28.46 -12.32 9.54
N GLN A 221 -27.51 -13.12 9.06
CA GLN A 221 -27.72 -14.56 8.94
C GLN A 221 -27.64 -15.18 10.35
N PRO A 222 -28.72 -15.81 10.85
CA PRO A 222 -28.65 -16.47 12.14
C PRO A 222 -27.68 -17.64 12.07
N VAL A 223 -26.64 -17.59 12.92
CA VAL A 223 -25.70 -18.71 13.04
C VAL A 223 -26.48 -19.93 13.52
N PRO A 224 -26.51 -21.04 12.74
CA PRO A 224 -27.24 -22.24 13.14
C PRO A 224 -26.82 -22.72 14.52
N GLN A 225 -27.79 -23.19 15.33
CA GLN A 225 -27.52 -23.61 16.71
C GLN A 225 -26.42 -24.69 16.79
N TRP A 226 -26.36 -25.59 15.80
CA TRP A 226 -25.35 -26.65 15.77
C TRP A 226 -23.94 -26.11 15.66
N GLN A 227 -23.70 -25.00 14.93
CA GLN A 227 -22.37 -24.36 14.83
C GLN A 227 -21.95 -23.73 16.18
N ARG A 228 -22.87 -23.12 16.89
CA ARG A 228 -22.63 -22.60 18.25
C ARG A 228 -22.27 -23.74 19.20
N THR A 229 -23.04 -24.82 19.18
CA THR A 229 -22.79 -25.99 20.00
C THR A 229 -21.45 -26.66 19.66
N ALA A 230 -21.14 -26.81 18.37
CA ALA A 230 -19.88 -27.37 17.93
C ALA A 230 -18.68 -26.49 18.36
N ALA A 231 -18.78 -25.16 18.20
CA ALA A 231 -17.75 -24.23 18.66
C ALA A 231 -17.53 -24.29 20.19
N THR A 232 -18.61 -24.40 20.97
CA THR A 232 -18.51 -24.52 22.42
C THR A 232 -17.87 -25.84 22.84
N ILE A 233 -18.26 -26.95 22.19
CA ILE A 233 -17.71 -28.29 22.49
C ILE A 233 -16.22 -28.34 22.11
N LEU A 234 -15.85 -27.87 20.90
CA LEU A 234 -14.45 -27.85 20.45
C LEU A 234 -13.60 -26.94 21.32
N GLY A 235 -14.11 -25.76 21.70
CA GLY A 235 -13.41 -24.86 22.61
C GLY A 235 -13.23 -25.46 24.00
N GLY A 236 -14.24 -26.11 24.53
CA GLY A 236 -14.15 -26.84 25.80
C GLY A 236 -13.18 -28.02 25.77
N LEU A 237 -13.19 -28.79 24.67
CA LEU A 237 -12.25 -29.88 24.47
C LEU A 237 -10.80 -29.40 24.37
N ALA A 238 -10.55 -28.29 23.63
CA ALA A 238 -9.22 -27.68 23.54
C ALA A 238 -8.70 -27.17 24.88
N ILE A 239 -9.58 -26.59 25.71
CA ILE A 239 -9.22 -26.16 27.07
C ILE A 239 -8.93 -27.37 27.96
N LEU A 240 -9.76 -28.41 27.93
CA LEU A 240 -9.59 -29.63 28.74
C LEU A 240 -8.32 -30.39 28.37
N THR A 241 -8.03 -30.51 27.06
CA THR A 241 -6.76 -31.13 26.59
C THR A 241 -5.55 -30.30 26.99
N GLY A 242 -5.64 -28.97 26.91
CA GLY A 242 -4.60 -28.06 27.38
C GLY A 242 -4.33 -28.16 28.88
N ILE A 243 -5.38 -28.22 29.70
CA ILE A 243 -5.27 -28.39 31.14
C ILE A 243 -4.75 -29.79 31.50
N GLY A 244 -5.25 -30.86 30.85
CA GLY A 244 -4.77 -32.23 31.04
C GLY A 244 -3.29 -32.36 30.73
N TRP A 245 -2.82 -31.74 29.66
CA TRP A 245 -1.42 -31.72 29.26
C TRP A 245 -0.52 -30.96 30.27
N ILE A 246 -1.01 -29.83 30.84
CA ILE A 246 -0.30 -29.08 31.89
C ILE A 246 -0.30 -29.85 33.21
N ALA A 247 -1.36 -30.61 33.50
CA ALA A 247 -1.48 -31.41 34.72
C ALA A 247 -0.74 -32.76 34.69
N GLY A 248 -0.12 -33.13 33.56
CA GLY A 248 0.73 -34.33 33.45
C GLY A 248 -0.05 -35.63 33.19
N PHE A 249 -1.27 -35.52 32.62
CA PHE A 249 -2.02 -36.67 32.13
C PHE A 249 -1.89 -36.79 30.60
#